data_2636d434d11070b10a27712c6e95b3a2
#
_entry.id   2636d434d11070b10a27712c6e95b3a2
#
_cell.length_a   1.000
_cell.length_b   1.000
_cell.length_c   1.000
_cell.angle_alpha   90.00
_cell.angle_beta   90.00
_cell.angle_gamma   90.00
#
_symmetry.space_group_name_H-M   'P 1'
#
loop_
_entity.id
_entity.type
_entity.pdbx_description
1 polymer ?
#
loop_
_entity_poly.entity_id
_entity_poly.type
_entity_poly.pdbx_seq_one_letter_code
_entity_poly.pdbx_strand_id
1 'polypeptide(L)'
;MARPPVRITSDPPRGTFSACTLVLATDPETAAGWVAAAFGALRWKRRASDVAHREGASLWEVGGAARAFFLDDLDVLRLVTPRAAAFFSHGRAVATVRPDGAAHRTVVTLSLVEGQLSCRESFGAVARHLHEVAVRAGALPPDDVPVWTSAYDLPAGSPGDPRSRKRLFRGS
;
A
#
# COMPACT_ATOMS: atom_id res chain seq x y z
N MET A 1 -3.87 3.25 29.55
CA MET A 1 -3.70 1.91 28.95
C MET A 1 -2.56 1.98 27.96
N ALA A 2 -1.46 1.25 28.21
CA ALA A 2 -0.32 1.20 27.30
C ALA A 2 -0.73 0.46 26.01
N ARG A 3 -0.44 1.05 24.83
CA ARG A 3 -0.63 0.37 23.55
C ARG A 3 0.23 -0.90 23.54
N PRO A 4 -0.31 -2.05 23.09
CA PRO A 4 0.49 -3.25 22.91
C PRO A 4 1.61 -2.96 21.90
N PRO A 5 2.80 -3.56 22.06
CA PRO A 5 3.91 -3.35 21.14
C PRO A 5 3.51 -3.78 19.73
N VAL A 6 3.76 -2.89 18.77
CA VAL A 6 3.58 -3.16 17.33
C VAL A 6 4.51 -4.32 16.96
N ARG A 7 3.96 -5.44 16.49
CA ARG A 7 4.78 -6.54 15.96
C ARG A 7 5.37 -6.10 14.62
N ILE A 8 6.67 -5.91 14.59
CA ILE A 8 7.45 -5.75 13.38
C ILE A 8 7.53 -7.14 12.73
N THR A 9 6.94 -7.30 11.57
CA THR A 9 7.03 -8.55 10.79
C THR A 9 7.52 -8.21 9.39
N SER A 10 8.38 -9.06 8.83
CA SER A 10 8.85 -8.94 7.44
C SER A 10 7.73 -9.20 6.42
N ASP A 11 6.63 -9.81 6.85
CA ASP A 11 5.49 -10.18 6.02
C ASP A 11 4.21 -9.45 6.43
N PRO A 12 3.29 -9.20 5.46
CA PRO A 12 1.99 -8.64 5.77
C PRO A 12 1.24 -9.49 6.80
N PRO A 13 0.66 -8.90 7.84
CA PRO A 13 -0.08 -9.65 8.86
C PRO A 13 -1.20 -10.48 8.22
N ARG A 14 -1.33 -11.72 8.67
CA ARG A 14 -2.44 -12.61 8.29
C ARG A 14 -3.73 -12.04 8.89
N GLY A 15 -4.44 -11.25 8.15
CA GLY A 15 -5.66 -10.58 8.60
C GLY A 15 -6.11 -9.59 7.55
N THR A 16 -7.17 -8.87 7.76
CA THR A 16 -7.95 -8.19 6.73
C THR A 16 -7.20 -7.09 5.99
N PHE A 17 -6.80 -6.01 6.60
CA PHE A 17 -6.20 -4.88 5.91
C PHE A 17 -4.83 -4.56 6.51
N SER A 18 -3.83 -4.53 5.65
CA SER A 18 -2.43 -4.31 6.06
C SER A 18 -1.98 -2.91 5.71
N ALA A 19 -1.18 -2.31 6.57
CA ALA A 19 -0.43 -1.10 6.28
C ALA A 19 1.06 -1.37 6.42
N CYS A 20 1.84 -0.73 5.55
CA CYS A 20 3.29 -0.80 5.55
C CYS A 20 3.85 0.61 5.65
N THR A 21 4.77 0.85 6.58
CA THR A 21 5.44 2.14 6.74
C THR A 21 6.94 1.99 6.51
N LEU A 22 7.48 2.91 5.72
CA LEU A 22 8.90 3.05 5.41
C LEU A 22 9.33 4.48 5.72
N VAL A 23 10.51 4.67 6.30
CA VAL A 23 11.13 5.98 6.49
C VAL A 23 12.33 6.07 5.56
N LEU A 24 12.22 6.91 4.54
CA LEU A 24 13.19 7.01 3.45
C LEU A 24 14.07 8.26 3.61
N ALA A 25 15.37 8.12 3.37
CA ALA A 25 16.31 9.25 3.32
C ALA A 25 16.25 9.91 1.93
N THR A 26 15.12 10.54 1.63
CA THR A 26 14.87 11.24 0.36
C THR A 26 13.79 12.31 0.54
N ASP A 27 13.61 13.16 -0.44
CA ASP A 27 12.54 14.15 -0.49
C ASP A 27 11.18 13.51 -0.82
N PRO A 28 10.05 14.16 -0.49
CA PRO A 28 8.72 13.61 -0.73
C PRO A 28 8.36 13.42 -2.22
N GLU A 29 8.90 14.23 -3.12
CA GLU A 29 8.60 14.13 -4.55
C GLU A 29 9.26 12.88 -5.14
N THR A 30 10.53 12.66 -4.84
CA THR A 30 11.26 11.44 -5.23
C THR A 30 10.59 10.20 -4.65
N ALA A 31 10.21 10.21 -3.35
CA ALA A 31 9.50 9.11 -2.73
C ALA A 31 8.14 8.83 -3.40
N ALA A 32 7.39 9.87 -3.75
CA ALA A 32 6.12 9.74 -4.47
C ALA A 32 6.32 9.13 -5.86
N GLY A 33 7.41 9.48 -6.56
CA GLY A 33 7.80 8.86 -7.82
C GLY A 33 8.05 7.37 -7.70
N TRP A 34 8.78 6.95 -6.66
CA TRP A 34 9.03 5.52 -6.40
C TRP A 34 7.76 4.75 -6.03
N VAL A 35 6.88 5.36 -5.24
CA VAL A 35 5.55 4.79 -4.94
C VAL A 35 4.77 4.57 -6.23
N ALA A 36 4.72 5.56 -7.12
CA ALA A 36 4.01 5.45 -8.38
C ALA A 36 4.61 4.35 -9.28
N ALA A 37 5.93 4.25 -9.34
CA ALA A 37 6.63 3.21 -10.09
C ALA A 37 6.32 1.81 -9.53
N ALA A 38 6.33 1.64 -8.19
CA ALA A 38 6.06 0.36 -7.54
C ALA A 38 4.63 -0.13 -7.80
N PHE A 39 3.64 0.74 -7.68
CA PHE A 39 2.26 0.40 -8.01
C PHE A 39 2.08 0.10 -9.51
N GLY A 40 2.67 0.93 -10.37
CA GLY A 40 2.61 0.78 -11.83
C GLY A 40 3.22 -0.54 -12.31
N ALA A 41 4.36 -0.96 -11.74
CA ALA A 41 5.03 -2.22 -12.07
C ALA A 41 4.13 -3.46 -11.83
N LEU A 42 3.19 -3.35 -10.89
CA LEU A 42 2.22 -4.40 -10.55
C LEU A 42 0.80 -4.13 -11.08
N ARG A 43 0.68 -3.23 -12.06
CA ARG A 43 -0.56 -2.89 -12.78
C ARG A 43 -1.67 -2.29 -11.92
N TRP A 44 -1.33 -1.72 -10.78
CA TRP A 44 -2.23 -0.85 -10.06
C TRP A 44 -2.39 0.47 -10.82
N LYS A 45 -3.62 0.94 -10.90
CA LYS A 45 -3.95 2.19 -11.60
C LYS A 45 -4.19 3.29 -10.58
N ARG A 46 -3.59 4.44 -10.83
CA ARG A 46 -3.86 5.63 -10.01
C ARG A 46 -5.27 6.14 -10.29
N ARG A 47 -5.98 6.49 -9.22
CA ARG A 47 -7.30 7.13 -9.27
C ARG A 47 -7.17 8.59 -8.90
N ALA A 48 -7.82 9.46 -9.66
CA ALA A 48 -7.95 10.86 -9.30
C ALA A 48 -8.94 11.02 -8.14
N SER A 49 -8.59 11.85 -7.16
CA SER A 49 -9.49 12.23 -6.07
C SER A 49 -8.98 13.52 -5.46
N ASP A 50 -9.78 14.58 -5.54
CA ASP A 50 -9.44 15.87 -4.96
C ASP A 50 -9.35 15.80 -3.43
N VAL A 51 -10.15 14.93 -2.81
CA VAL A 51 -10.11 14.71 -1.36
C VAL A 51 -8.78 14.10 -0.96
N ALA A 52 -8.38 13.03 -1.63
CA ALA A 52 -7.11 12.36 -1.35
C ALA A 52 -5.92 13.29 -1.60
N HIS A 53 -5.95 14.04 -2.71
CA HIS A 53 -4.88 14.99 -3.04
C HIS A 53 -4.70 16.05 -1.95
N ARG A 54 -5.79 16.67 -1.47
CA ARG A 54 -5.75 17.65 -0.37
C ARG A 54 -5.21 17.06 0.94
N GLU A 55 -5.38 15.76 1.15
CA GLU A 55 -4.88 15.04 2.33
C GLU A 55 -3.45 14.47 2.13
N GLY A 56 -2.78 14.81 1.03
CA GLY A 56 -1.44 14.31 0.71
C GLY A 56 -1.39 12.81 0.46
N ALA A 57 -2.49 12.27 -0.11
CA ALA A 57 -2.62 10.85 -0.40
C ALA A 57 -2.79 10.60 -1.90
N SER A 58 -2.35 9.43 -2.36
CA SER A 58 -2.63 8.91 -3.69
C SER A 58 -3.44 7.63 -3.58
N LEU A 59 -4.42 7.48 -4.47
CA LEU A 59 -5.32 6.35 -4.51
C LEU A 59 -4.93 5.40 -5.64
N TRP A 60 -5.00 4.10 -5.34
CA TRP A 60 -4.60 3.05 -6.25
C TRP A 60 -5.66 1.96 -6.29
N GLU A 61 -5.95 1.44 -7.48
CA GLU A 61 -6.92 0.39 -7.69
C GLU A 61 -6.36 -0.67 -8.64
N VAL A 62 -6.61 -1.92 -8.33
CA VAL A 62 -6.24 -3.06 -9.17
C VAL A 62 -7.45 -3.92 -9.47
N GLY A 63 -7.49 -4.45 -10.70
CA GLY A 63 -8.56 -5.32 -11.15
C GLY A 63 -9.89 -4.62 -11.40
N GLY A 64 -10.92 -5.41 -11.64
CA GLY A 64 -12.30 -4.96 -11.82
C GLY A 64 -13.23 -5.84 -11.02
N ALA A 65 -14.19 -5.25 -10.30
CA ALA A 65 -15.12 -5.96 -9.43
C ALA A 65 -15.87 -7.10 -10.15
N ALA A 66 -16.25 -6.91 -11.42
CA ALA A 66 -16.93 -7.94 -12.21
C ALA A 66 -16.06 -9.17 -12.49
N ARG A 67 -14.74 -8.99 -12.73
CA ARG A 67 -13.82 -10.11 -12.99
C ARG A 67 -13.47 -10.87 -11.72
N ALA A 68 -13.34 -10.18 -10.59
CA ALA A 68 -13.06 -10.79 -9.31
C ALA A 68 -14.19 -11.72 -8.87
N PHE A 69 -15.44 -11.34 -9.11
CA PHE A 69 -16.62 -12.14 -8.73
C PHE A 69 -16.70 -13.51 -9.43
N PHE A 70 -16.25 -13.60 -10.69
CA PHE A 70 -16.30 -14.86 -11.45
C PHE A 70 -15.16 -15.84 -11.13
N LEU A 71 -14.13 -15.42 -10.42
CA LEU A 71 -12.90 -16.18 -10.24
C LEU A 71 -12.54 -16.44 -8.76
N ASP A 72 -13.34 -15.93 -7.83
CA ASP A 72 -13.09 -16.08 -6.39
C ASP A 72 -13.18 -17.55 -5.91
N ASP A 73 -13.91 -18.40 -6.64
CA ASP A 73 -14.07 -19.83 -6.34
C ASP A 73 -12.97 -20.74 -6.94
N LEU A 74 -12.05 -20.20 -7.72
CA LEU A 74 -11.00 -20.99 -8.34
C LEU A 74 -9.71 -20.97 -7.53
N ASP A 75 -9.47 -22.01 -6.75
CA ASP A 75 -8.21 -22.29 -6.02
C ASP A 75 -6.92 -22.28 -6.90
N VAL A 76 -7.11 -22.23 -8.22
CA VAL A 76 -6.07 -22.15 -9.25
C VAL A 76 -5.22 -20.88 -9.14
N LEU A 77 -5.74 -19.81 -8.52
CA LEU A 77 -5.03 -18.53 -8.39
C LEU A 77 -3.83 -18.56 -7.44
N ARG A 78 -3.71 -19.58 -6.59
CA ARG A 78 -2.56 -19.76 -5.68
C ARG A 78 -1.25 -20.10 -6.41
N LEU A 79 -1.35 -20.56 -7.66
CA LEU A 79 -0.21 -20.94 -8.50
C LEU A 79 0.28 -19.80 -9.40
N VAL A 80 -0.35 -18.64 -9.34
CA VAL A 80 -0.12 -17.53 -10.28
C VAL A 80 0.86 -16.52 -9.69
N THR A 81 1.73 -15.97 -10.54
CA THR A 81 2.68 -14.93 -10.13
C THR A 81 1.95 -13.69 -9.57
N PRO A 82 2.58 -12.85 -8.71
CA PRO A 82 1.96 -11.63 -8.18
C PRO A 82 1.35 -10.70 -9.24
N ARG A 83 1.91 -10.70 -10.46
CA ARG A 83 1.39 -9.92 -11.59
C ARG A 83 0.08 -10.47 -12.14
N ALA A 84 -0.07 -11.77 -12.18
CA ALA A 84 -1.30 -12.41 -12.63
C ALA A 84 -2.37 -12.35 -11.52
N ALA A 85 -2.00 -12.51 -10.26
CA ALA A 85 -2.89 -12.30 -9.12
C ALA A 85 -3.50 -10.87 -9.14
N ALA A 86 -2.71 -9.85 -9.47
CA ALA A 86 -3.20 -8.49 -9.64
C ALA A 86 -4.25 -8.32 -10.76
N PHE A 87 -4.18 -9.14 -11.80
CA PHE A 87 -5.13 -9.08 -12.91
C PHE A 87 -6.53 -9.62 -12.54
N PHE A 88 -6.56 -10.60 -11.63
CA PHE A 88 -7.80 -11.29 -11.22
C PHE A 88 -8.35 -10.79 -9.87
N SER A 89 -7.63 -9.96 -9.16
CA SER A 89 -8.07 -9.42 -7.88
C SER A 89 -8.68 -8.02 -8.03
N HIS A 90 -9.64 -7.71 -7.16
CA HIS A 90 -10.10 -6.34 -6.98
C HIS A 90 -9.57 -5.82 -5.64
N GLY A 91 -8.94 -4.66 -5.68
CA GLY A 91 -8.43 -4.05 -4.46
C GLY A 91 -8.20 -2.55 -4.60
N ARG A 92 -8.26 -1.89 -3.45
CA ARG A 92 -8.00 -0.47 -3.32
C ARG A 92 -6.95 -0.23 -2.24
N ALA A 93 -5.95 0.56 -2.61
CA ALA A 93 -4.88 0.96 -1.71
C ALA A 93 -4.74 2.48 -1.67
N VAL A 94 -4.21 2.96 -0.57
CA VAL A 94 -3.88 4.36 -0.35
C VAL A 94 -2.39 4.44 -0.03
N ALA A 95 -1.69 5.38 -0.66
CA ALA A 95 -0.34 5.72 -0.27
C ALA A 95 -0.29 7.17 0.21
N THR A 96 0.33 7.41 1.35
CA THR A 96 0.66 8.75 1.85
C THR A 96 2.16 8.95 1.87
N VAL A 97 2.59 10.13 1.47
CA VAL A 97 4.00 10.53 1.46
C VAL A 97 4.10 11.85 2.21
N ARG A 98 4.84 11.86 3.31
CA ARG A 98 4.92 13.02 4.20
C ARG A 98 6.36 13.25 4.64
N PRO A 99 6.80 14.52 4.75
CA PRO A 99 8.08 14.81 5.37
C PRO A 99 8.07 14.37 6.84
N ASP A 100 9.20 13.85 7.32
CA ASP A 100 9.38 13.37 8.71
C ASP A 100 9.82 14.49 9.69
N GLY A 101 9.73 15.75 9.28
CA GLY A 101 10.22 16.87 10.09
C GLY A 101 11.75 17.01 10.14
N ALA A 102 12.52 15.98 9.83
CA ALA A 102 13.96 16.04 9.64
C ALA A 102 14.29 16.32 8.17
N ALA A 103 15.37 17.07 7.91
CA ALA A 103 15.81 17.37 6.55
C ALA A 103 16.06 16.07 5.76
N HIS A 104 15.54 16.01 4.54
CA HIS A 104 15.71 14.87 3.62
C HIS A 104 15.19 13.52 4.13
N ARG A 105 14.17 13.53 5.00
CA ARG A 105 13.50 12.30 5.43
C ARG A 105 12.02 12.34 5.11
N THR A 106 11.51 11.22 4.62
CA THR A 106 10.14 11.08 4.17
C THR A 106 9.54 9.79 4.72
N VAL A 107 8.38 9.90 5.34
CA VAL A 107 7.56 8.76 5.76
C VAL A 107 6.60 8.39 4.64
N VAL A 108 6.71 7.18 4.15
CA VAL A 108 5.78 6.59 3.20
C VAL A 108 4.94 5.55 3.94
N THR A 109 3.62 5.70 3.89
CA THR A 109 2.69 4.70 4.40
C THR A 109 1.83 4.18 3.25
N LEU A 110 1.93 2.91 2.97
CA LEU A 110 1.06 2.17 2.05
C LEU A 110 -0.01 1.46 2.88
N SER A 111 -1.27 1.54 2.46
CA SER A 111 -2.38 0.90 3.17
C SER A 111 -3.33 0.23 2.20
N LEU A 112 -3.62 -1.05 2.41
CA LEU A 112 -4.68 -1.76 1.71
C LEU A 112 -6.00 -1.47 2.43
N VAL A 113 -6.92 -0.75 1.77
CA VAL A 113 -8.19 -0.30 2.36
C VAL A 113 -9.40 -1.10 1.87
N GLU A 114 -9.23 -1.87 0.81
CA GLU A 114 -10.20 -2.81 0.26
C GLU A 114 -9.47 -3.86 -0.57
N GLY A 115 -9.87 -5.13 -0.48
CA GLY A 115 -9.31 -6.15 -1.34
C GLY A 115 -9.57 -7.58 -0.85
N GLN A 116 -9.55 -8.49 -1.82
CA GLN A 116 -9.61 -9.93 -1.62
C GLN A 116 -8.23 -10.49 -1.23
N LEU A 117 -8.16 -11.75 -0.86
CA LEU A 117 -6.93 -12.41 -0.41
C LEU A 117 -5.80 -12.33 -1.47
N SER A 118 -6.13 -12.53 -2.75
CA SER A 118 -5.19 -12.42 -3.87
C SER A 118 -4.60 -11.02 -4.04
N CYS A 119 -5.36 -9.98 -3.69
CA CYS A 119 -4.89 -8.60 -3.73
C CYS A 119 -3.80 -8.32 -2.69
N ARG A 120 -3.79 -9.03 -1.55
CA ARG A 120 -2.78 -8.86 -0.48
C ARG A 120 -1.40 -9.26 -0.93
N GLU A 121 -1.27 -10.33 -1.70
CA GLU A 121 0.03 -10.76 -2.26
C GLU A 121 0.57 -9.72 -3.23
N SER A 122 -0.29 -9.19 -4.11
CA SER A 122 0.06 -8.09 -5.02
C SER A 122 0.46 -6.83 -4.25
N PHE A 123 -0.29 -6.47 -3.21
CA PHE A 123 0.03 -5.32 -2.36
C PHE A 123 1.35 -5.51 -1.59
N GLY A 124 1.60 -6.71 -1.06
CA GLY A 124 2.88 -7.06 -0.45
C GLY A 124 4.04 -6.96 -1.44
N ALA A 125 3.83 -7.34 -2.71
CA ALA A 125 4.82 -7.18 -3.75
C ALA A 125 5.09 -5.70 -4.10
N VAL A 126 4.09 -4.81 -4.02
CA VAL A 126 4.29 -3.35 -4.15
C VAL A 126 5.24 -2.84 -3.06
N ALA A 127 5.00 -3.23 -1.80
CA ALA A 127 5.83 -2.80 -0.69
C ALA A 127 7.29 -3.32 -0.82
N ARG A 128 7.47 -4.59 -1.22
CA ARG A 128 8.82 -5.13 -1.48
C ARG A 128 9.52 -4.40 -2.62
N HIS A 129 8.81 -4.12 -3.72
CA HIS A 129 9.40 -3.41 -4.85
C HIS A 129 9.82 -1.99 -4.45
N LEU A 130 8.99 -1.27 -3.68
CA LEU A 130 9.35 0.05 -3.14
C LEU A 130 10.60 -0.03 -2.24
N HIS A 131 10.66 -1.02 -1.35
CA HIS A 131 11.81 -1.28 -0.50
C HIS A 131 13.09 -1.51 -1.32
N GLU A 132 13.04 -2.39 -2.32
CA GLU A 132 14.18 -2.69 -3.21
C GLU A 132 14.67 -1.46 -3.97
N VAL A 133 13.75 -0.60 -4.43
CA VAL A 133 14.10 0.67 -5.11
C VAL A 133 14.79 1.61 -4.13
N ALA A 134 14.26 1.75 -2.92
CA ALA A 134 14.83 2.62 -1.89
C ALA A 134 16.23 2.16 -1.43
N VAL A 135 16.43 0.86 -1.26
CA VAL A 135 17.75 0.27 -0.94
C VAL A 135 18.75 0.53 -2.06
N ARG A 136 18.37 0.27 -3.32
CA ARG A 136 19.24 0.53 -4.49
C ARG A 136 19.61 1.99 -4.66
N ALA A 137 18.72 2.90 -4.26
CA ALA A 137 18.96 4.33 -4.29
C ALA A 137 19.77 4.84 -3.07
N GLY A 138 20.11 3.97 -2.11
CA GLY A 138 20.79 4.35 -0.87
C GLY A 138 19.92 5.15 0.11
N ALA A 139 18.60 5.16 -0.12
CA ALA A 139 17.65 5.88 0.73
C ALA A 139 17.13 5.05 1.92
N LEU A 140 17.49 3.77 1.96
CA LEU A 140 17.14 2.83 3.03
C LEU A 140 18.28 1.84 3.23
N PRO A 141 18.70 1.55 4.48
CA PRO A 141 19.65 0.49 4.76
C PRO A 141 19.10 -0.88 4.31
N PRO A 142 19.96 -1.79 3.80
CA PRO A 142 19.49 -3.12 3.36
C PRO A 142 18.82 -3.96 4.45
N ASP A 143 19.21 -3.75 5.70
CA ASP A 143 18.70 -4.48 6.87
C ASP A 143 17.44 -3.84 7.46
N ASP A 144 17.03 -2.67 6.96
CA ASP A 144 15.84 -1.98 7.41
C ASP A 144 14.62 -2.58 6.67
N VAL A 145 13.83 -3.34 7.40
CA VAL A 145 12.67 -4.04 6.85
C VAL A 145 11.39 -3.20 6.98
N PRO A 146 10.44 -3.33 6.04
CA PRO A 146 9.16 -2.66 6.15
C PRO A 146 8.44 -2.99 7.45
N VAL A 147 7.93 -1.97 8.13
CA VAL A 147 7.11 -2.15 9.34
C VAL A 147 5.66 -2.39 8.92
N TRP A 148 5.17 -3.59 9.21
CA TRP A 148 3.79 -3.98 8.93
C TRP A 148 2.90 -3.86 10.15
N THR A 149 1.70 -3.28 9.95
CA THR A 149 0.65 -3.14 10.96
C THR A 149 -0.70 -3.47 10.35
N SER A 150 -1.73 -3.57 11.18
CA SER A 150 -3.11 -3.50 10.67
C SER A 150 -3.41 -2.08 10.20
N ALA A 151 -4.04 -1.92 9.04
CA ALA A 151 -4.48 -0.60 8.58
C ALA A 151 -5.51 0.05 9.53
N TYR A 152 -6.21 -0.74 10.33
CA TYR A 152 -7.10 -0.24 11.39
C TYR A 152 -6.38 0.37 12.60
N ASP A 153 -5.07 0.12 12.73
CA ASP A 153 -4.23 0.73 13.79
C ASP A 153 -3.73 2.12 13.40
N LEU A 154 -3.92 2.51 12.15
CA LEU A 154 -3.66 3.88 11.71
C LEU A 154 -4.61 4.86 12.39
N PRO A 155 -4.22 6.14 12.52
CA PRO A 155 -5.08 7.16 13.12
C PRO A 155 -6.46 7.19 12.48
N ALA A 156 -7.50 7.16 13.30
CA ALA A 156 -8.89 7.19 12.84
C ALA A 156 -9.15 8.39 11.94
N GLY A 157 -9.76 8.16 10.79
CA GLY A 157 -10.04 9.20 9.80
C GLY A 157 -8.85 9.59 8.92
N SER A 158 -7.64 9.01 9.14
CA SER A 158 -6.51 9.20 8.21
C SER A 158 -6.79 8.57 6.85
N PRO A 159 -6.12 9.00 5.77
CA PRO A 159 -6.34 8.43 4.44
C PRO A 159 -6.10 6.91 4.37
N GLY A 160 -5.13 6.39 5.13
CA GLY A 160 -4.81 4.97 5.18
C GLY A 160 -5.76 4.11 6.03
N ASP A 161 -6.64 4.73 6.81
CA ASP A 161 -7.64 4.00 7.61
C ASP A 161 -8.74 3.44 6.69
N PRO A 162 -9.02 2.12 6.71
CA PRO A 162 -10.07 1.52 5.89
C PRO A 162 -11.47 2.16 6.07
N ARG A 163 -11.73 2.74 7.24
CA ARG A 163 -12.98 3.48 7.53
C ARG A 163 -13.13 4.74 6.68
N SER A 164 -12.03 5.33 6.23
CA SER A 164 -12.00 6.50 5.34
C SER A 164 -12.29 6.17 3.87
N ARG A 165 -12.31 4.88 3.48
CA ARG A 165 -12.45 4.41 2.10
C ARG A 165 -13.59 5.06 1.34
N LYS A 166 -14.80 5.05 1.92
CA LYS A 166 -15.99 5.60 1.25
C LYS A 166 -15.85 7.08 0.92
N ARG A 167 -15.19 7.84 1.78
CA ARG A 167 -14.95 9.28 1.60
C ARG A 167 -13.93 9.53 0.48
N LEU A 168 -12.84 8.78 0.47
CA LEU A 168 -11.72 8.96 -0.46
C LEU A 168 -12.05 8.54 -1.89
N PHE A 169 -12.82 7.45 -2.05
CA PHE A 169 -13.18 6.88 -3.35
C PHE A 169 -14.57 7.31 -3.86
N ARG A 170 -15.25 8.26 -3.19
CA ARG A 170 -16.48 8.88 -3.70
C ARG A 170 -16.13 9.83 -4.85
N GLY A 171 -16.72 9.60 -6.03
CA GLY A 171 -16.57 10.50 -7.18
C GLY A 171 -15.35 10.24 -8.06
N SER A 172 -14.70 9.10 -7.89
CA SER A 172 -13.63 8.65 -8.81
C SER A 172 -14.18 7.69 -9.87
#